data_4433eb35e719476a48785e9be8026a97
#
_entry.id   4433eb35e719476a48785e9be8026a97
#
_cell.length_a   1.000
_cell.length_b   1.000
_cell.length_c   1.000
_cell.angle_alpha   90.00
_cell.angle_beta   90.00
_cell.angle_gamma   90.00
#
_symmetry.space_group_name_H-M   'P 1'
#
loop_
_entity.id
_entity.type
_entity.pdbx_description
1 polymer ?
#
loop_
_entity_poly.entity_id
_entity_poly.type
_entity_poly.pdbx_seq_one_letter_code
_entity_poly.pdbx_strand_id
1 'polypeptide(L)'
;MKKAIKLVLILSITILIPIVILTMIDNYYSTKSNIYIEGEVTKTISSILTEALKKPINEQLSKNKILDCKYDNKGVYINAEVANAIIIEVNQTINQLIDENVINEAISKIDIPLGSLVSKAIFSNSGPNISIKAIPISSYKSNIYTK
;
A
#
# COMPACT_ATOMS: atom_id res chain seq x y z
N MET A 1 -24.35 -55.20 3.05
CA MET A 1 -24.38 -53.98 2.23
C MET A 1 -24.71 -52.69 2.98
N LYS A 2 -25.82 -52.56 3.72
CA LYS A 2 -26.23 -51.31 4.40
C LYS A 2 -25.20 -50.78 5.42
N LYS A 3 -24.49 -51.63 6.19
CA LYS A 3 -23.48 -51.21 7.18
C LYS A 3 -22.22 -50.68 6.53
N ALA A 4 -21.74 -51.27 5.42
CA ALA A 4 -20.57 -50.79 4.68
C ALA A 4 -20.82 -49.42 4.04
N ILE A 5 -21.98 -49.20 3.44
CA ILE A 5 -22.37 -47.92 2.91
C ILE A 5 -22.41 -46.82 3.98
N LYS A 6 -22.97 -47.13 5.14
CA LYS A 6 -23.02 -46.19 6.30
C LYS A 6 -21.62 -45.82 6.79
N LEU A 7 -20.71 -46.79 6.84
CA LEU A 7 -19.33 -46.57 7.26
C LEU A 7 -18.56 -45.72 6.28
N VAL A 8 -18.70 -45.95 4.96
CA VAL A 8 -18.10 -45.13 3.91
C VAL A 8 -18.63 -43.68 3.95
N LEU A 9 -19.92 -43.53 4.21
CA LEU A 9 -20.56 -42.20 4.28
C LEU A 9 -20.06 -41.41 5.49
N ILE A 10 -19.92 -42.05 6.66
CA ILE A 10 -19.35 -41.42 7.87
C ILE A 10 -17.89 -41.01 7.61
N LEU A 11 -17.09 -41.90 7.02
CA LEU A 11 -15.69 -41.61 6.69
C LEU A 11 -15.55 -40.45 5.73
N SER A 12 -16.39 -40.40 4.70
CA SER A 12 -16.43 -39.30 3.73
C SER A 12 -16.75 -37.97 4.39
N ILE A 13 -17.76 -37.91 5.26
CA ILE A 13 -18.14 -36.71 5.99
C ILE A 13 -17.01 -36.25 6.94
N THR A 14 -16.38 -37.19 7.63
CA THR A 14 -15.27 -36.88 8.56
C THR A 14 -14.07 -36.24 7.86
N ILE A 15 -13.82 -36.57 6.60
CA ILE A 15 -12.74 -35.97 5.79
C ILE A 15 -13.19 -34.65 5.16
N LEU A 16 -14.42 -34.56 4.71
CA LEU A 16 -14.94 -33.43 3.95
C LEU A 16 -15.14 -32.19 4.84
N ILE A 17 -15.61 -32.36 6.07
CA ILE A 17 -15.84 -31.25 7.01
C ILE A 17 -14.55 -30.47 7.32
N PRO A 18 -13.42 -31.09 7.69
CA PRO A 18 -12.17 -30.36 7.93
C PRO A 18 -11.66 -29.60 6.70
N ILE A 19 -11.80 -30.18 5.51
CA ILE A 19 -11.39 -29.53 4.25
C ILE A 19 -12.20 -28.26 4.02
N VAL A 20 -13.53 -28.32 4.19
CA VAL A 20 -14.39 -27.14 4.06
C VAL A 20 -14.05 -26.08 5.09
N ILE A 21 -13.82 -26.48 6.35
CA ILE A 21 -13.42 -25.53 7.40
C ILE A 21 -12.08 -24.87 7.07
N LEU A 22 -11.10 -25.64 6.61
CA LEU A 22 -9.78 -25.10 6.24
C LEU A 22 -9.89 -24.11 5.06
N THR A 23 -10.68 -24.43 4.05
CA THR A 23 -10.88 -23.50 2.91
C THR A 23 -11.62 -22.22 3.31
N MET A 24 -12.58 -22.30 4.22
CA MET A 24 -13.26 -21.11 4.76
C MET A 24 -12.31 -20.23 5.57
N ILE A 25 -11.46 -20.84 6.40
CA ILE A 25 -10.44 -20.15 7.18
C ILE A 25 -9.44 -19.49 6.25
N ASP A 26 -8.91 -20.22 5.27
CA ASP A 26 -7.93 -19.71 4.31
C ASP A 26 -8.47 -18.50 3.54
N ASN A 27 -9.67 -18.59 2.99
CA ASN A 27 -10.33 -17.47 2.30
C ASN A 27 -10.53 -16.25 3.19
N TYR A 28 -10.95 -16.47 4.44
CA TYR A 28 -11.18 -15.38 5.40
C TYR A 28 -9.87 -14.65 5.74
N TYR A 29 -8.81 -15.39 6.04
CA TYR A 29 -7.51 -14.81 6.39
C TYR A 29 -6.82 -14.19 5.18
N SER A 30 -6.88 -14.81 4.00
CA SER A 30 -6.32 -14.27 2.77
C SER A 30 -6.89 -12.90 2.42
N THR A 31 -8.21 -12.75 2.48
CA THR A 31 -8.85 -11.46 2.19
C THR A 31 -8.47 -10.38 3.19
N LYS A 32 -8.48 -10.69 4.49
CA LYS A 32 -8.08 -9.72 5.52
C LYS A 32 -6.60 -9.38 5.48
N SER A 33 -5.74 -10.37 5.23
CA SER A 33 -4.31 -10.17 5.06
C SER A 33 -4.02 -9.22 3.92
N ASN A 34 -4.65 -9.40 2.76
CA ASN A 34 -4.44 -8.53 1.60
C ASN A 34 -4.82 -7.08 1.90
N ILE A 35 -5.96 -6.82 2.53
CA ILE A 35 -6.38 -5.47 2.92
C ILE A 35 -5.39 -4.84 3.90
N TYR A 36 -4.88 -5.60 4.86
CA TYR A 36 -3.91 -5.10 5.82
C TYR A 36 -2.57 -4.81 5.16
N ILE A 37 -2.08 -5.73 4.31
CA ILE A 37 -0.83 -5.58 3.55
C ILE A 37 -0.90 -4.34 2.67
N GLU A 38 -1.99 -4.18 1.90
CA GLU A 38 -2.19 -3.01 1.04
C GLU A 38 -2.15 -1.71 1.85
N GLY A 39 -2.79 -1.68 3.01
CA GLY A 39 -2.75 -0.53 3.91
C GLY A 39 -1.36 -0.20 4.43
N GLU A 40 -0.60 -1.18 4.90
CA GLU A 40 0.76 -0.96 5.41
C GLU A 40 1.76 -0.65 4.28
N VAL A 41 1.64 -1.29 3.12
CA VAL A 41 2.42 -0.96 1.92
C VAL A 41 2.17 0.48 1.49
N THR A 42 0.91 0.88 1.37
CA THR A 42 0.52 2.25 0.99
C THR A 42 1.04 3.28 1.98
N LYS A 43 0.94 3.01 3.27
CA LYS A 43 1.45 3.88 4.33
C LYS A 43 2.98 4.01 4.26
N THR A 44 3.69 2.91 4.09
CA THR A 44 5.16 2.89 4.00
C THR A 44 5.64 3.66 2.77
N ILE A 45 5.06 3.40 1.60
CA ILE A 45 5.38 4.11 0.36
C ILE A 45 5.07 5.61 0.50
N SER A 46 3.89 5.96 1.03
CA SER A 46 3.50 7.36 1.22
C SER A 46 4.45 8.09 2.16
N SER A 47 4.93 7.44 3.22
CA SER A 47 5.91 8.00 4.14
C SER A 47 7.25 8.29 3.45
N ILE A 48 7.78 7.31 2.71
CA ILE A 48 9.03 7.44 1.96
C ILE A 48 8.93 8.56 0.92
N LEU A 49 7.86 8.58 0.13
CA LEU A 49 7.63 9.60 -0.88
C LEU A 49 7.51 10.99 -0.25
N THR A 50 6.76 11.12 0.85
CA THR A 50 6.58 12.40 1.53
C THR A 50 7.90 12.93 2.04
N GLU A 51 8.73 12.09 2.63
CA GLU A 51 10.04 12.49 3.15
C GLU A 51 11.01 12.85 2.03
N ALA A 52 11.10 12.01 0.99
CA ALA A 52 12.00 12.23 -0.13
C ALA A 52 11.62 13.47 -0.96
N LEU A 53 10.33 13.74 -1.14
CA LEU A 53 9.85 14.86 -1.95
C LEU A 53 9.82 16.19 -1.19
N LYS A 54 9.86 16.16 0.13
CA LYS A 54 9.79 17.38 0.95
C LYS A 54 10.91 18.37 0.65
N LYS A 55 12.14 17.90 0.49
CA LYS A 55 13.30 18.75 0.24
C LYS A 55 13.26 19.37 -1.16
N PRO A 56 13.16 18.59 -2.26
CA PRO A 56 13.15 19.14 -3.61
C PRO A 56 11.97 20.09 -3.86
N ILE A 57 10.77 19.75 -3.35
CA ILE A 57 9.61 20.64 -3.47
C ILE A 57 9.86 21.98 -2.75
N ASN A 58 10.34 21.94 -1.50
CA ASN A 58 10.60 23.16 -0.74
C ASN A 58 11.70 24.02 -1.39
N GLU A 59 12.71 23.41 -1.98
CA GLU A 59 13.76 24.13 -2.69
C GLU A 59 13.21 24.86 -3.92
N GLN A 60 12.35 24.23 -4.70
CA GLN A 60 11.71 24.88 -5.85
C GLN A 60 10.74 25.98 -5.42
N LEU A 61 9.96 25.74 -4.36
CA LEU A 61 9.05 26.73 -3.81
C LEU A 61 9.77 27.95 -3.26
N SER A 62 10.95 27.77 -2.66
CA SER A 62 11.76 28.87 -2.10
C SER A 62 12.47 29.69 -3.18
N LYS A 63 12.89 29.05 -4.28
CA LYS A 63 13.61 29.71 -5.39
C LYS A 63 12.69 30.46 -6.33
N ASN A 64 11.45 30.00 -6.48
CA ASN A 64 10.54 30.49 -7.52
C ASN A 64 9.15 30.79 -6.94
N LYS A 65 8.55 31.90 -7.38
CA LYS A 65 7.16 32.19 -7.05
C LYS A 65 6.25 31.33 -7.91
N ILE A 66 5.61 30.32 -7.30
CA ILE A 66 4.59 29.49 -7.99
C ILE A 66 3.37 30.30 -8.37
N LEU A 67 2.98 31.25 -7.50
CA LEU A 67 1.83 32.11 -7.72
C LEU A 67 2.32 33.45 -8.25
N ASP A 68 2.06 33.75 -9.51
CA ASP A 68 2.27 35.05 -10.11
C ASP A 68 0.99 35.86 -9.85
N CYS A 69 0.99 36.61 -8.75
CA CYS A 69 -0.09 37.56 -8.48
C CYS A 69 0.06 38.78 -9.38
N LYS A 70 -0.38 38.66 -10.62
CA LYS A 70 -0.63 39.85 -11.44
C LYS A 70 -1.89 40.52 -10.93
N TYR A 71 -1.72 41.71 -10.38
CA TYR A 71 -2.76 42.56 -9.81
C TYR A 71 -3.56 43.22 -10.96
N ASP A 72 -4.02 42.42 -11.88
CA ASP A 72 -4.94 42.82 -12.92
C ASP A 72 -6.20 42.00 -12.70
N ASN A 73 -7.27 42.57 -12.25
CA ASN A 73 -8.64 42.10 -11.98
C ASN A 73 -9.10 40.71 -12.50
N LYS A 74 -8.19 39.80 -12.82
CA LYS A 74 -8.42 38.50 -13.50
C LYS A 74 -7.97 37.26 -12.76
N GLY A 75 -7.55 37.36 -11.51
CA GLY A 75 -7.28 36.18 -10.69
C GLY A 75 -5.79 35.85 -10.48
N VAL A 76 -5.54 34.79 -9.72
CA VAL A 76 -4.21 34.26 -9.41
C VAL A 76 -3.86 33.23 -10.46
N TYR A 77 -2.72 33.38 -11.12
CA TYR A 77 -2.22 32.45 -12.13
C TYR A 77 -1.09 31.59 -11.55
N ILE A 78 -1.11 30.31 -11.89
CA ILE A 78 0.01 29.42 -11.57
C ILE A 78 1.09 29.63 -12.63
N ASN A 79 2.33 29.83 -12.17
CA ASN A 79 3.49 29.84 -13.06
C ASN A 79 3.73 28.42 -13.59
N ALA A 80 3.38 28.19 -14.86
CA ALA A 80 3.48 26.89 -15.50
C ALA A 80 4.92 26.37 -15.60
N GLU A 81 5.91 27.26 -15.71
CA GLU A 81 7.31 26.87 -15.78
C GLU A 81 7.78 26.30 -14.44
N VAL A 82 7.43 26.96 -13.33
CA VAL A 82 7.74 26.47 -11.97
C VAL A 82 7.00 25.18 -11.67
N ALA A 83 5.72 25.10 -12.06
CA ALA A 83 4.94 23.87 -11.87
C ALA A 83 5.57 22.68 -12.64
N ASN A 84 5.99 22.90 -13.88
CA ASN A 84 6.66 21.86 -14.67
C ASN A 84 8.03 21.47 -14.08
N ALA A 85 8.81 22.42 -13.58
CA ALA A 85 10.08 22.14 -12.93
C ALA A 85 9.88 21.24 -11.69
N ILE A 86 8.86 21.52 -10.89
CA ILE A 86 8.51 20.68 -9.73
C ILE A 86 8.12 19.27 -10.18
N ILE A 87 7.28 19.12 -11.22
CA ILE A 87 6.88 17.80 -11.72
C ILE A 87 8.09 17.01 -12.20
N ILE A 88 9.01 17.64 -12.92
CA ILE A 88 10.23 16.98 -13.41
C ILE A 88 11.06 16.49 -12.23
N GLU A 89 11.28 17.31 -11.22
CA GLU A 89 12.09 16.96 -10.05
C GLU A 89 11.43 15.87 -9.19
N VAL A 90 10.11 15.94 -9.01
CA VAL A 90 9.33 14.88 -8.36
C VAL A 90 9.49 13.55 -9.11
N ASN A 91 9.34 13.55 -10.44
CA ASN A 91 9.49 12.33 -11.24
C ASN A 91 10.92 11.77 -11.17
N GLN A 92 11.93 12.62 -11.20
CA GLN A 92 13.33 12.20 -11.06
C GLN A 92 13.58 11.57 -9.68
N THR A 93 13.10 12.18 -8.61
CA THR A 93 13.23 11.64 -7.25
C THR A 93 12.53 10.29 -7.11
N ILE A 94 11.32 10.14 -7.66
CA ILE A 94 10.60 8.86 -7.62
C ILE A 94 11.34 7.77 -8.40
N ASN A 95 11.83 8.08 -9.60
CA ASN A 95 12.63 7.14 -10.40
C ASN A 95 13.90 6.71 -9.64
N GLN A 96 14.60 7.65 -9.02
CA GLN A 96 15.77 7.35 -8.19
C GLN A 96 15.44 6.40 -7.05
N LEU A 97 14.34 6.62 -6.31
CA LEU A 97 13.91 5.73 -5.23
C LEU A 97 13.58 4.32 -5.72
N ILE A 98 13.08 4.20 -6.96
CA ILE A 98 12.80 2.90 -7.59
C ILE A 98 14.11 2.24 -8.01
N ASP A 99 15.00 2.96 -8.69
CA ASP A 99 16.27 2.44 -9.21
C ASP A 99 17.23 2.03 -8.09
N GLU A 100 17.25 2.76 -6.98
CA GLU A 100 18.01 2.43 -5.77
C GLU A 100 17.36 1.32 -4.92
N ASN A 101 16.24 0.74 -5.36
CA ASN A 101 15.47 -0.28 -4.63
C ASN A 101 14.98 0.14 -3.24
N VAL A 102 14.98 1.41 -2.90
CA VAL A 102 14.57 1.92 -1.57
C VAL A 102 13.16 1.49 -1.23
N ILE A 103 12.24 1.64 -2.19
CA ILE A 103 10.83 1.25 -2.03
C ILE A 103 10.73 -0.27 -1.84
N ASN A 104 11.41 -1.05 -2.69
CA ASN A 104 11.35 -2.51 -2.63
C ASN A 104 11.91 -3.06 -1.31
N GLU A 105 13.00 -2.48 -0.80
CA GLU A 105 13.55 -2.87 0.49
C GLU A 105 12.60 -2.55 1.65
N ALA A 106 11.98 -1.39 1.63
CA ALA A 106 11.06 -0.96 2.68
C ALA A 106 9.82 -1.85 2.76
N ILE A 107 9.22 -2.20 1.61
CA ILE A 107 8.04 -3.08 1.56
C ILE A 107 8.36 -4.56 1.76
N SER A 108 9.61 -4.98 1.52
CA SER A 108 10.03 -6.36 1.78
C SER A 108 10.18 -6.70 3.27
N LYS A 109 10.19 -5.70 4.14
CA LYS A 109 10.35 -5.81 5.59
C LYS A 109 9.07 -5.51 6.37
N ILE A 110 7.90 -5.66 5.74
CA ILE A 110 6.64 -5.42 6.43
C ILE A 110 6.30 -6.61 7.32
N ASP A 111 6.28 -6.35 8.62
CA ASP A 111 5.90 -7.33 9.63
C ASP A 111 4.45 -7.10 10.05
N ILE A 112 3.64 -8.16 9.97
CA ILE A 112 2.23 -8.12 10.33
C ILE A 112 2.00 -8.95 11.59
N PRO A 113 1.52 -8.35 12.69
CA PRO A 113 1.10 -9.09 13.86
C PRO A 113 -0.10 -10.00 13.53
N LEU A 114 -0.03 -11.28 13.90
CA LEU A 114 -1.12 -12.24 13.65
C LEU A 114 -2.47 -11.76 14.21
N GLY A 115 -2.46 -11.11 15.35
CA GLY A 115 -3.67 -10.56 15.95
C GLY A 115 -4.39 -9.55 15.07
N SER A 116 -3.65 -8.76 14.28
CA SER A 116 -4.23 -7.80 13.34
C SER A 116 -4.99 -8.46 12.19
N LEU A 117 -4.65 -9.71 11.85
CA LEU A 117 -5.36 -10.50 10.85
C LEU A 117 -6.69 -11.06 11.41
N VAL A 118 -6.75 -11.30 12.72
CA VAL A 118 -7.97 -11.80 13.37
C VAL A 118 -8.97 -10.67 13.60
N SER A 119 -8.55 -9.61 14.25
CA SER A 119 -9.39 -8.43 14.49
C SER A 119 -8.53 -7.21 14.76
N LYS A 120 -8.55 -6.25 13.85
CA LYS A 120 -7.83 -4.99 14.00
C LYS A 120 -8.32 -4.18 15.21
N ALA A 121 -9.59 -4.32 15.58
CA ALA A 121 -10.18 -3.57 16.69
C ALA A 121 -9.80 -4.13 18.08
N ILE A 122 -9.62 -5.44 18.19
CA ILE A 122 -9.45 -6.12 19.50
C ILE A 122 -8.00 -6.57 19.69
N PHE A 123 -7.36 -7.10 18.65
CA PHE A 123 -6.04 -7.74 18.72
C PHE A 123 -4.96 -7.02 17.90
N SER A 124 -5.17 -5.71 17.62
CA SER A 124 -4.18 -4.89 16.95
C SER A 124 -2.83 -4.97 17.69
N ASN A 125 -1.76 -5.23 16.94
CA ASN A 125 -0.39 -5.36 17.44
C ASN A 125 -0.16 -6.49 18.46
N SER A 126 -1.02 -7.50 18.53
CA SER A 126 -0.84 -8.64 19.41
C SER A 126 -0.47 -9.91 18.64
N GLY A 127 0.28 -10.80 19.29
CA GLY A 127 0.75 -12.05 18.72
C GLY A 127 2.09 -11.95 17.98
N PRO A 128 2.61 -13.07 17.48
CA PRO A 128 3.85 -13.10 16.72
C PRO A 128 3.68 -12.39 15.38
N ASN A 129 4.77 -11.76 14.90
CA ASN A 129 4.81 -11.12 13.61
C ASN A 129 5.07 -12.13 12.50
N ILE A 130 4.39 -11.95 11.37
CA ILE A 130 4.68 -12.63 10.11
C ILE A 130 5.31 -11.62 9.18
N SER A 131 6.53 -11.88 8.73
CA SER A 131 7.20 -11.08 7.72
C SER A 131 6.65 -11.43 6.34
N ILE A 132 6.13 -10.45 5.62
CA ILE A 132 5.56 -10.63 4.29
C ILE A 132 6.47 -9.93 3.28
N LYS A 133 6.78 -10.65 2.20
CA LYS A 133 7.47 -10.10 1.06
C LYS A 133 6.45 -9.61 0.03
N ALA A 134 6.21 -8.31 0.00
CA ALA A 134 5.42 -7.69 -1.05
C ALA A 134 6.29 -7.48 -2.30
N ILE A 135 5.76 -7.82 -3.47
CA ILE A 135 6.40 -7.53 -4.76
C ILE A 135 5.63 -6.38 -5.38
N PRO A 136 6.21 -5.18 -5.49
CA PRO A 136 5.51 -4.06 -6.08
C PRO A 136 5.33 -4.28 -7.58
N ILE A 137 4.09 -4.21 -8.04
CA ILE A 137 3.76 -4.06 -9.45
C ILE A 137 3.43 -2.58 -9.62
N SER A 138 4.44 -1.75 -9.92
CA SER A 138 4.24 -0.30 -9.87
C SER A 138 4.05 0.32 -11.24
N SER A 139 2.92 1.00 -11.40
CA SER A 139 2.82 2.17 -12.27
C SER A 139 2.41 3.35 -11.39
N TYR A 140 3.12 4.49 -11.48
CA TYR A 140 2.69 5.71 -10.81
C TYR A 140 2.29 6.78 -11.84
N LYS A 141 1.34 7.63 -11.44
CA LYS A 141 0.91 8.77 -12.26
C LYS A 141 0.89 10.00 -11.37
N SER A 142 1.66 11.02 -11.74
CA SER A 142 1.65 12.31 -11.06
C SER A 142 0.67 13.26 -11.73
N ASN A 143 -0.19 13.92 -10.95
CA ASN A 143 -1.11 14.96 -11.44
C ASN A 143 -1.06 16.16 -10.50
N ILE A 144 -1.12 17.37 -11.05
CA ILE A 144 -1.33 18.58 -10.27
C ILE A 144 -2.81 18.93 -10.32
N TYR A 145 -3.39 19.06 -9.13
CA TYR A 145 -4.76 19.52 -8.99
C TYR A 145 -4.77 20.94 -8.45
N THR A 146 -5.48 21.84 -9.13
CA THR A 146 -5.82 23.18 -8.61
C THR A 146 -7.21 23.12 -8.02
N LYS A 147 -7.33 23.54 -6.74
CA LYS A 147 -8.62 23.76 -6.09
C LYS A 147 -9.09 25.17 -6.25
#